data_ac36f22b801d45ff064d54089f1e44a6
#
_entry.id   ac36f22b801d45ff064d54089f1e44a6
#
_cell.length_a   1.000
_cell.length_b   1.000
_cell.length_c   1.000
_cell.angle_alpha   90.00
_cell.angle_beta   90.00
_cell.angle_gamma   90.00
#
_symmetry.space_group_name_H-M   'P 1'
#
loop_
_entity.id
_entity.type
_entity.pdbx_description
1 polymer ?
#
loop_
_entity_poly.entity_id
_entity_poly.type
_entity_poly.pdbx_seq_one_letter_code
_entity_poly.pdbx_strand_id
1 'polypeptide(L)'
;MSAIAIIDFGSQFTQLIARQVRGMGVYCEIFPSNVSFETISKFNGFILSGGPQSVNDDCSETSRVVHEIIKLNEATNVPILGICYGQQLICHYFGAKVKESFKQEFGRTKIKVLKESPIIKDTWDVNSEVDVLMNHADSVDTIPQGFTVIASGVINQTIAMIVNEQRKIYCTQFHPEVRPTTNGSKLLSNFLDIANCERDWTMKSFIEEQKEKIKNVVGEKKVIAAVSGGVDSSVAAALTHKAIGKQLNCIFIDTGLLRKNQTITMLKEIPINYVDKSNLFLSRLKGITDPEEKRKIIGNTFIEVFEEEAKKIGDVDFLMQGTIYSDVVESGHASDNTSTIKSHHNVGGLPEKMNLKLVEPLRYLFKDEVRLLGKEIGLSDEIIFQHPFPGPGLAVRIISEVDEEKVRILQEVDEIYINTMKNYDLYDKIWQAFAVLLPIKTVGVMGDGRTYGYVCALRAVTSSDGMTADAFPFEDKDQHLLVFWDFLRNVGSIIVNNVPGVNRVVYDITSKPPATIEWE
;
A
#
# COMPACT_ATOMS: atom_id res chain seq x y z
N MET A 1 16.82 15.21 11.82
CA MET A 1 15.41 15.15 11.35
C MET A 1 14.55 14.75 12.53
N SER A 2 13.54 15.56 12.88
CA SER A 2 12.60 15.24 13.96
C SER A 2 11.67 14.10 13.48
N ALA A 3 11.33 13.17 14.37
CA ALA A 3 10.56 11.98 14.00
C ALA A 3 9.54 11.60 15.08
N ILE A 4 8.42 11.04 14.64
CA ILE A 4 7.35 10.50 15.49
C ILE A 4 7.34 8.97 15.39
N ALA A 5 7.35 8.29 16.54
CA ALA A 5 7.10 6.86 16.60
C ALA A 5 5.59 6.61 16.74
N ILE A 6 5.02 5.82 15.86
CA ILE A 6 3.62 5.38 15.93
C ILE A 6 3.63 3.91 16.36
N ILE A 7 3.03 3.61 17.50
CA ILE A 7 2.91 2.23 17.99
C ILE A 7 1.58 1.67 17.51
N ASP A 8 1.65 0.59 16.74
CA ASP A 8 0.48 -0.09 16.18
C ASP A 8 -0.01 -1.20 17.10
N PHE A 9 -1.24 -1.05 17.56
CA PHE A 9 -1.96 -2.07 18.34
C PHE A 9 -3.00 -2.83 17.49
N GLY A 10 -2.86 -2.82 16.17
CA GLY A 10 -3.74 -3.53 15.24
C GLY A 10 -4.94 -2.69 14.76
N SER A 11 -4.85 -1.36 14.79
CA SER A 11 -5.89 -0.50 14.25
C SER A 11 -5.86 -0.49 12.72
N GLN A 12 -7.03 -0.64 12.11
CA GLN A 12 -7.21 -0.42 10.66
C GLN A 12 -6.84 1.00 10.20
N PHE A 13 -6.71 1.96 11.13
CA PHE A 13 -6.44 3.37 10.83
C PHE A 13 -4.98 3.79 11.09
N THR A 14 -4.11 2.90 11.59
CA THR A 14 -2.70 3.25 11.91
C THR A 14 -1.97 3.86 10.72
N GLN A 15 -2.17 3.31 9.51
CA GLN A 15 -1.56 3.85 8.30
C GLN A 15 -2.05 5.26 7.95
N LEU A 16 -3.30 5.62 8.28
CA LEU A 16 -3.83 6.95 8.06
C LEU A 16 -3.16 7.98 8.97
N ILE A 17 -2.85 7.59 10.22
CA ILE A 17 -2.06 8.44 11.14
C ILE A 17 -0.71 8.78 10.48
N ALA A 18 0.02 7.78 10.03
CA ALA A 18 1.33 7.97 9.41
C ALA A 18 1.26 8.84 8.13
N ARG A 19 0.27 8.60 7.27
CA ARG A 19 0.05 9.40 6.07
C ARG A 19 -0.24 10.87 6.38
N GLN A 20 -1.06 11.15 7.40
CA GLN A 20 -1.34 12.52 7.82
C GLN A 20 -0.09 13.20 8.38
N VAL A 21 0.65 12.55 9.27
CA VAL A 21 1.89 13.07 9.85
C VAL A 21 2.91 13.40 8.75
N ARG A 22 3.13 12.49 7.81
CA ARG A 22 4.04 12.70 6.66
C ARG A 22 3.53 13.75 5.69
N GLY A 23 2.23 13.78 5.43
CA GLY A 23 1.59 14.85 4.64
C GLY A 23 1.76 16.25 5.23
N MET A 24 2.04 16.36 6.53
CA MET A 24 2.39 17.60 7.23
C MET A 24 3.90 17.89 7.25
N GLY A 25 4.71 17.13 6.52
CA GLY A 25 6.15 17.31 6.42
C GLY A 25 6.96 16.79 7.60
N VAL A 26 6.41 15.91 8.43
CA VAL A 26 7.13 15.29 9.56
C VAL A 26 7.37 13.81 9.29
N TYR A 27 8.62 13.37 9.47
CA TYR A 27 8.93 11.94 9.36
C TYR A 27 8.31 11.13 10.50
N CYS A 28 7.78 9.96 10.18
CA CYS A 28 7.31 9.01 11.19
C CYS A 28 7.53 7.57 10.75
N GLU A 29 7.66 6.70 11.74
CA GLU A 29 7.73 5.24 11.53
C GLU A 29 6.66 4.54 12.36
N ILE A 30 6.10 3.45 11.82
CA ILE A 30 5.14 2.60 12.54
C ILE A 30 5.89 1.39 13.07
N PHE A 31 5.66 1.08 14.34
CA PHE A 31 6.27 -0.03 15.05
C PHE A 31 5.20 -0.94 15.66
N PRO A 32 5.42 -2.25 15.67
CA PRO A 32 4.53 -3.17 16.37
C PRO A 32 4.62 -3.00 17.89
N SER A 33 3.62 -3.46 18.63
CA SER A 33 3.55 -3.34 20.08
C SER A 33 4.68 -4.05 20.84
N ASN A 34 5.39 -5.00 20.21
CA ASN A 34 6.52 -5.72 20.79
C ASN A 34 7.89 -5.10 20.44
N VAL A 35 7.93 -3.92 19.86
CA VAL A 35 9.18 -3.22 19.51
C VAL A 35 10.07 -3.02 20.73
N SER A 36 11.40 -3.08 20.52
CA SER A 36 12.35 -2.80 21.59
C SER A 36 12.41 -1.31 21.92
N PHE A 37 12.53 -0.98 23.20
CA PHE A 37 12.63 0.40 23.66
C PHE A 37 13.84 1.13 23.06
N GLU A 38 14.97 0.46 22.90
CA GLU A 38 16.18 1.03 22.30
C GLU A 38 15.91 1.58 20.88
N THR A 39 15.07 0.89 20.10
CA THR A 39 14.69 1.32 18.75
C THR A 39 13.93 2.63 18.77
N ILE A 40 12.98 2.80 19.69
CA ILE A 40 12.04 3.93 19.72
C ILE A 40 12.46 5.10 20.60
N SER A 41 13.43 4.92 21.50
CA SER A 41 13.83 5.94 22.50
C SER A 41 14.35 7.26 21.92
N LYS A 42 14.72 7.27 20.63
CA LYS A 42 15.29 8.45 19.93
C LYS A 42 14.24 9.37 19.29
N PHE A 43 12.96 9.01 19.32
CA PHE A 43 11.91 9.78 18.67
C PHE A 43 11.47 10.99 19.49
N ASN A 44 11.00 12.04 18.80
CA ASN A 44 10.60 13.31 19.41
C ASN A 44 9.20 13.28 20.03
N GLY A 45 8.39 12.28 19.71
CA GLY A 45 7.05 12.09 20.23
C GLY A 45 6.50 10.72 19.85
N PHE A 46 5.45 10.32 20.56
CA PHE A 46 4.82 9.02 20.39
C PHE A 46 3.34 9.17 20.10
N ILE A 47 2.83 8.40 19.12
CA ILE A 47 1.40 8.22 18.88
C ILE A 47 1.08 6.75 19.15
N LEU A 48 0.20 6.50 20.10
CA LEU A 48 -0.31 5.18 20.43
C LEU A 48 -1.64 5.00 19.68
N SER A 49 -1.70 4.07 18.75
CA SER A 49 -2.86 3.87 17.87
C SER A 49 -4.07 3.29 18.59
N GLY A 50 -5.18 3.15 17.88
CA GLY A 50 -6.28 2.28 18.28
C GLY A 50 -5.91 0.80 18.21
N GLY A 51 -6.83 -0.06 18.63
CA GLY A 51 -6.67 -1.52 18.56
C GLY A 51 -7.97 -2.24 18.87
N PRO A 52 -8.10 -3.52 18.48
CA PRO A 52 -9.30 -4.31 18.73
C PRO A 52 -9.36 -4.93 20.13
N GLN A 53 -8.26 -4.85 20.92
CA GLN A 53 -8.15 -5.49 22.22
C GLN A 53 -8.87 -4.66 23.31
N SER A 54 -9.15 -5.27 24.45
CA SER A 54 -9.54 -4.62 25.70
C SER A 54 -8.36 -4.55 26.67
N VAL A 55 -8.24 -3.45 27.41
CA VAL A 55 -7.23 -3.35 28.50
C VAL A 55 -7.52 -4.29 29.66
N ASN A 56 -8.71 -4.89 29.70
CA ASN A 56 -9.12 -5.87 30.69
C ASN A 56 -8.71 -7.31 30.32
N ASP A 57 -8.22 -7.53 29.10
CA ASP A 57 -7.63 -8.79 28.64
C ASP A 57 -6.18 -8.94 29.11
N ASP A 58 -5.55 -10.10 28.86
CA ASP A 58 -4.12 -10.28 29.14
C ASP A 58 -3.28 -9.51 28.10
N CYS A 59 -2.91 -8.28 28.45
CA CYS A 59 -2.21 -7.31 27.59
C CYS A 59 -0.73 -7.14 27.97
N SER A 60 -0.05 -8.19 28.38
CA SER A 60 1.33 -8.10 28.91
C SER A 60 2.33 -7.42 27.97
N GLU A 61 2.25 -7.66 26.66
CA GLU A 61 3.16 -7.06 25.67
C GLU A 61 2.82 -5.60 25.36
N THR A 62 1.53 -5.28 25.13
CA THR A 62 1.08 -3.91 24.87
C THR A 62 1.30 -3.02 26.09
N SER A 63 1.09 -3.55 27.29
CA SER A 63 1.37 -2.85 28.54
C SER A 63 2.85 -2.54 28.73
N ARG A 64 3.75 -3.41 28.27
CA ARG A 64 5.20 -3.21 28.39
C ARG A 64 5.67 -1.99 27.59
N VAL A 65 5.35 -1.89 26.30
CA VAL A 65 5.80 -0.77 25.47
C VAL A 65 5.23 0.56 25.96
N VAL A 66 3.96 0.59 26.37
CA VAL A 66 3.32 1.78 26.96
C VAL A 66 4.02 2.20 28.24
N HIS A 67 4.36 1.25 29.11
CA HIS A 67 5.08 1.50 30.36
C HIS A 67 6.47 2.12 30.08
N GLU A 68 7.21 1.60 29.12
CA GLU A 68 8.52 2.11 28.72
C GLU A 68 8.43 3.53 28.15
N ILE A 69 7.43 3.81 27.30
CA ILE A 69 7.18 5.15 26.73
C ILE A 69 6.78 6.15 27.82
N ILE A 70 5.93 5.77 28.76
CA ILE A 70 5.55 6.66 29.88
C ILE A 70 6.73 6.94 30.79
N LYS A 71 7.59 5.96 31.08
CA LYS A 71 8.83 6.20 31.81
C LYS A 71 9.77 7.15 31.09
N LEU A 72 9.88 7.04 29.77
CA LEU A 72 10.63 8.00 28.97
C LEU A 72 10.03 9.40 29.07
N ASN A 73 8.69 9.51 28.99
CA ASN A 73 8.00 10.77 29.19
C ASN A 73 8.27 11.37 30.58
N GLU A 74 8.28 10.56 31.64
CA GLU A 74 8.62 11.01 33.00
C GLU A 74 10.04 11.59 33.10
N ALA A 75 10.99 10.99 32.36
CA ALA A 75 12.38 11.43 32.38
C ALA A 75 12.67 12.64 31.48
N THR A 76 11.98 12.76 30.34
CA THR A 76 12.34 13.70 29.26
C THR A 76 11.23 14.67 28.88
N ASN A 77 10.02 14.46 29.36
CA ASN A 77 8.80 15.18 28.97
C ASN A 77 8.49 15.08 27.47
N VAL A 78 8.87 13.96 26.83
CA VAL A 78 8.54 13.66 25.42
C VAL A 78 7.02 13.55 25.25
N PRO A 79 6.41 14.22 24.26
CA PRO A 79 4.95 14.21 24.11
C PRO A 79 4.41 12.84 23.69
N ILE A 80 3.20 12.52 24.20
CA ILE A 80 2.47 11.29 23.88
C ILE A 80 1.04 11.65 23.47
N LEU A 81 0.55 11.07 22.35
CA LEU A 81 -0.83 11.10 21.92
C LEU A 81 -1.40 9.67 21.91
N GLY A 82 -2.41 9.40 22.75
CA GLY A 82 -3.15 8.14 22.73
C GLY A 82 -4.47 8.26 21.98
N ILE A 83 -4.70 7.39 21.00
CA ILE A 83 -5.90 7.38 20.17
C ILE A 83 -6.70 6.11 20.45
N CYS A 84 -7.98 6.23 20.84
CA CYS A 84 -8.92 5.15 21.10
C CYS A 84 -8.34 4.15 22.13
N TYR A 85 -7.90 2.97 21.72
CA TYR A 85 -7.23 2.00 22.59
C TYR A 85 -5.97 2.56 23.25
N GLY A 86 -5.19 3.40 22.54
CA GLY A 86 -4.04 4.10 23.11
C GLY A 86 -4.41 5.04 24.27
N GLN A 87 -5.58 5.72 24.22
CA GLN A 87 -6.12 6.46 25.36
C GLN A 87 -6.41 5.53 26.54
N GLN A 88 -7.05 4.40 26.27
CA GLN A 88 -7.43 3.44 27.32
C GLN A 88 -6.20 2.86 28.02
N LEU A 89 -5.17 2.48 27.26
CA LEU A 89 -3.90 1.99 27.82
C LEU A 89 -3.20 3.03 28.70
N ILE A 90 -3.11 4.29 28.26
CA ILE A 90 -2.52 5.38 29.05
C ILE A 90 -3.33 5.58 30.33
N CYS A 91 -4.65 5.73 30.23
CA CYS A 91 -5.51 5.93 31.39
C CYS A 91 -5.44 4.76 32.38
N HIS A 92 -5.42 3.54 31.89
CA HIS A 92 -5.26 2.32 32.71
C HIS A 92 -3.91 2.31 33.44
N TYR A 93 -2.81 2.68 32.76
CA TYR A 93 -1.50 2.81 33.39
C TYR A 93 -1.52 3.77 34.59
N PHE A 94 -2.23 4.90 34.48
CA PHE A 94 -2.39 5.87 35.57
C PHE A 94 -3.51 5.51 36.56
N GLY A 95 -3.99 4.27 36.57
CA GLY A 95 -4.94 3.73 37.53
C GLY A 95 -6.40 4.07 37.27
N ALA A 96 -6.75 4.58 36.11
CA ALA A 96 -8.14 4.75 35.73
C ALA A 96 -8.83 3.42 35.44
N LYS A 97 -10.13 3.37 35.73
CA LYS A 97 -10.96 2.22 35.33
C LYS A 97 -11.42 2.39 33.90
N VAL A 98 -11.26 1.34 33.11
CA VAL A 98 -11.80 1.20 31.76
C VAL A 98 -12.87 0.12 31.84
N LYS A 99 -14.04 0.41 31.34
CA LYS A 99 -15.20 -0.50 31.36
C LYS A 99 -15.71 -0.75 29.96
N GLU A 100 -16.25 -1.93 29.76
CA GLU A 100 -17.14 -2.18 28.63
C GLU A 100 -18.31 -1.19 28.70
N SER A 101 -18.50 -0.41 27.65
CA SER A 101 -19.56 0.58 27.62
C SER A 101 -20.91 -0.11 27.40
N PHE A 102 -21.90 0.22 28.27
CA PHE A 102 -23.31 -0.22 28.08
C PHE A 102 -23.88 0.24 26.73
N LYS A 103 -23.30 1.30 26.15
CA LYS A 103 -23.62 1.83 24.82
C LYS A 103 -22.33 1.97 24.05
N GLN A 104 -22.06 0.97 23.23
CA GLN A 104 -20.98 1.00 22.26
C GLN A 104 -21.18 2.17 21.28
N GLU A 105 -20.10 2.86 20.91
CA GLU A 105 -20.15 3.99 20.00
C GLU A 105 -19.40 3.66 18.71
N PHE A 106 -20.19 3.41 17.65
CA PHE A 106 -19.66 3.14 16.32
C PHE A 106 -20.20 4.16 15.31
N GLY A 107 -19.28 4.79 14.55
CA GLY A 107 -19.65 5.73 13.51
C GLY A 107 -19.56 7.20 13.95
N ARG A 108 -20.22 8.07 13.20
CA ARG A 108 -20.19 9.53 13.44
C ARG A 108 -21.03 9.89 14.67
N THR A 109 -20.43 10.63 15.59
CA THR A 109 -21.10 11.14 16.80
C THR A 109 -20.62 12.56 17.09
N LYS A 110 -21.27 13.23 18.05
CA LYS A 110 -20.90 14.57 18.48
C LYS A 110 -20.24 14.58 19.85
N ILE A 111 -19.19 15.38 19.98
CA ILE A 111 -18.55 15.71 21.24
C ILE A 111 -18.76 17.18 21.56
N LYS A 112 -18.77 17.52 22.83
CA LYS A 112 -18.77 18.91 23.31
C LYS A 112 -17.40 19.24 23.87
N VAL A 113 -16.83 20.34 23.41
CA VAL A 113 -15.56 20.88 23.92
C VAL A 113 -15.83 21.61 25.23
N LEU A 114 -15.10 21.25 26.30
CA LEU A 114 -15.33 21.74 27.67
C LEU A 114 -14.30 22.76 28.14
N LYS A 115 -13.06 22.61 27.70
CA LYS A 115 -11.93 23.45 28.12
C LYS A 115 -10.94 23.64 27.00
N GLU A 116 -10.20 24.74 27.07
CA GLU A 116 -9.05 25.00 26.19
C GLU A 116 -7.89 24.05 26.48
N SER A 117 -7.11 23.75 25.45
CA SER A 117 -5.85 23.02 25.53
C SER A 117 -5.01 23.30 24.27
N PRO A 118 -3.68 23.31 24.37
CA PRO A 118 -2.80 23.47 23.21
C PRO A 118 -3.10 22.49 22.05
N ILE A 119 -3.54 21.28 22.38
CA ILE A 119 -3.82 20.25 21.36
C ILE A 119 -5.02 20.60 20.46
N ILE A 120 -5.97 21.40 20.93
CA ILE A 120 -7.16 21.83 20.17
C ILE A 120 -7.08 23.31 19.75
N LYS A 121 -5.93 23.95 19.90
CA LYS A 121 -5.73 25.35 19.52
C LYS A 121 -6.06 25.56 18.05
N ASP A 122 -6.88 26.57 17.76
CA ASP A 122 -7.34 26.91 16.40
C ASP A 122 -8.02 25.72 15.67
N THR A 123 -8.50 24.75 16.42
CA THR A 123 -9.22 23.57 15.91
C THR A 123 -10.70 23.64 16.23
N TRP A 124 -11.02 23.85 17.52
CA TRP A 124 -12.40 23.92 18.04
C TRP A 124 -12.51 24.94 19.16
N ASP A 125 -13.65 25.61 19.19
CA ASP A 125 -13.95 26.58 20.27
C ASP A 125 -14.53 25.89 21.49
N VAL A 126 -14.27 26.43 22.68
CA VAL A 126 -14.88 25.97 23.93
C VAL A 126 -16.42 26.13 23.85
N ASN A 127 -17.14 25.14 24.33
CA ASN A 127 -18.59 24.96 24.25
C ASN A 127 -19.16 24.63 22.86
N SER A 128 -18.31 24.49 21.82
CA SER A 128 -18.78 23.99 20.51
C SER A 128 -19.08 22.49 20.55
N GLU A 129 -19.98 22.07 19.66
CA GLU A 129 -20.22 20.67 19.34
C GLU A 129 -19.52 20.32 18.02
N VAL A 130 -18.80 19.20 18.01
CA VAL A 130 -17.95 18.77 16.90
C VAL A 130 -18.28 17.34 16.49
N ASP A 131 -18.41 17.09 15.19
CA ASP A 131 -18.56 15.75 14.64
C ASP A 131 -17.22 15.02 14.66
N VAL A 132 -17.22 13.81 15.22
CA VAL A 132 -16.06 12.91 15.31
C VAL A 132 -16.45 11.48 14.95
N LEU A 133 -15.46 10.65 14.60
CA LEU A 133 -15.65 9.22 14.44
C LEU A 133 -15.27 8.48 15.74
N MET A 134 -16.25 7.83 16.35
CA MET A 134 -16.04 6.85 17.42
C MET A 134 -16.05 5.43 16.84
N ASN A 135 -15.20 4.57 17.39
CA ASN A 135 -15.15 3.15 17.01
C ASN A 135 -14.63 2.33 18.18
N HIS A 136 -15.46 2.22 19.25
CA HIS A 136 -15.04 1.56 20.48
C HIS A 136 -16.20 0.87 21.22
N ALA A 137 -15.88 -0.24 21.88
CA ALA A 137 -16.75 -0.92 22.83
C ALA A 137 -16.45 -0.51 24.28
N ASP A 138 -15.15 -0.33 24.59
CA ASP A 138 -14.68 0.08 25.92
C ASP A 138 -14.49 1.59 26.02
N SER A 139 -14.66 2.14 27.22
CA SER A 139 -14.45 3.56 27.51
C SER A 139 -13.82 3.79 28.89
N VAL A 140 -13.10 4.90 29.02
CA VAL A 140 -12.53 5.35 30.31
C VAL A 140 -13.66 5.82 31.22
N ASP A 141 -13.77 5.21 32.41
CA ASP A 141 -14.84 5.46 33.40
C ASP A 141 -14.40 6.47 34.48
N THR A 142 -13.13 6.44 34.88
CA THR A 142 -12.60 7.32 35.91
C THR A 142 -11.44 8.17 35.39
N ILE A 143 -11.31 9.40 35.90
CA ILE A 143 -10.24 10.32 35.49
C ILE A 143 -8.99 10.03 36.32
N PRO A 144 -7.82 9.71 35.68
CA PRO A 144 -6.58 9.51 36.42
C PRO A 144 -6.11 10.82 37.08
N GLN A 145 -5.35 10.70 38.18
CA GLN A 145 -4.79 11.86 38.88
C GLN A 145 -3.88 12.68 37.95
N GLY A 146 -4.05 13.98 37.95
CA GLY A 146 -3.28 14.91 37.14
C GLY A 146 -3.81 15.11 35.71
N PHE A 147 -4.90 14.40 35.33
CA PHE A 147 -5.53 14.59 34.03
C PHE A 147 -6.78 15.48 34.13
N THR A 148 -7.08 16.14 33.01
CA THR A 148 -8.25 17.00 32.85
C THR A 148 -9.04 16.57 31.62
N VAL A 149 -10.35 16.42 31.76
CA VAL A 149 -11.25 16.18 30.63
C VAL A 149 -11.45 17.52 29.89
N ILE A 150 -11.19 17.53 28.59
CA ILE A 150 -11.33 18.72 27.72
C ILE A 150 -12.46 18.59 26.70
N ALA A 151 -12.94 17.36 26.45
CA ALA A 151 -14.14 17.12 25.66
C ALA A 151 -14.88 15.88 26.12
N SER A 152 -16.23 15.88 25.99
CA SER A 152 -17.10 14.74 26.33
C SER A 152 -18.12 14.47 25.22
N GLY A 153 -18.56 13.23 25.10
CA GLY A 153 -19.66 12.85 24.22
C GLY A 153 -20.95 13.59 24.58
N VAL A 154 -21.69 14.07 23.59
CA VAL A 154 -22.96 14.80 23.82
C VAL A 154 -24.06 13.85 24.32
N ILE A 155 -24.14 12.66 23.78
CA ILE A 155 -25.22 11.71 24.09
C ILE A 155 -24.88 10.84 25.30
N ASN A 156 -23.71 10.23 25.33
CA ASN A 156 -23.34 9.22 26.33
C ASN A 156 -22.45 9.78 27.44
N GLN A 157 -22.06 11.05 27.38
CA GLN A 157 -21.12 11.70 28.30
C GLN A 157 -19.76 10.96 28.42
N THR A 158 -19.41 10.17 27.40
CA THR A 158 -18.12 9.48 27.32
C THR A 158 -16.97 10.48 27.40
N ILE A 159 -15.90 10.16 28.10
CA ILE A 159 -14.67 10.97 28.11
C ILE A 159 -14.06 10.91 26.71
N ALA A 160 -14.33 11.93 25.90
CA ALA A 160 -13.90 11.99 24.51
C ALA A 160 -12.44 12.46 24.36
N MET A 161 -11.99 13.39 25.21
CA MET A 161 -10.59 13.81 25.30
C MET A 161 -10.18 14.08 26.74
N ILE A 162 -8.98 13.62 27.09
CA ILE A 162 -8.37 13.82 28.39
C ILE A 162 -6.89 14.17 28.21
N VAL A 163 -6.37 15.11 28.99
CA VAL A 163 -5.01 15.63 28.84
C VAL A 163 -4.30 15.78 30.20
N ASN A 164 -2.99 15.59 30.18
CA ASN A 164 -2.08 16.01 31.24
C ASN A 164 -1.05 16.98 30.63
N GLU A 165 -1.31 18.27 30.74
CA GLU A 165 -0.50 19.32 30.10
C GLU A 165 0.93 19.37 30.65
N GLN A 166 1.11 19.11 31.96
CA GLN A 166 2.43 19.12 32.59
C GLN A 166 3.35 18.05 32.03
N ARG A 167 2.76 16.89 31.68
CA ARG A 167 3.47 15.75 31.11
C ARG A 167 3.41 15.70 29.59
N LYS A 168 2.71 16.64 28.94
CA LYS A 168 2.44 16.62 27.50
C LYS A 168 1.81 15.29 27.02
N ILE A 169 0.89 14.76 27.81
CA ILE A 169 0.13 13.56 27.46
C ILE A 169 -1.27 13.97 27.03
N TYR A 170 -1.66 13.59 25.82
CA TYR A 170 -2.92 13.91 25.17
C TYR A 170 -3.61 12.63 24.75
N CYS A 171 -4.91 12.53 24.96
CA CYS A 171 -5.64 11.31 24.64
C CYS A 171 -6.99 11.64 24.01
N THR A 172 -7.36 10.89 22.96
CA THR A 172 -8.66 10.97 22.29
C THR A 172 -9.31 9.60 22.22
N GLN A 173 -10.60 9.49 22.55
CA GLN A 173 -11.37 8.27 22.36
C GLN A 173 -11.79 8.10 20.90
N PHE A 174 -11.97 9.20 20.19
CA PHE A 174 -12.27 9.24 18.75
C PHE A 174 -10.99 9.21 17.90
N HIS A 175 -11.18 8.99 16.60
CA HIS A 175 -10.13 8.92 15.61
C HIS A 175 -9.93 10.28 14.89
N PRO A 176 -8.90 11.07 15.21
CA PRO A 176 -8.62 12.34 14.53
C PRO A 176 -8.10 12.14 13.10
N GLU A 177 -7.55 10.98 12.78
CA GLU A 177 -6.93 10.65 11.50
C GLU A 177 -7.92 10.39 10.36
N VAL A 178 -9.21 10.26 10.65
CA VAL A 178 -10.22 9.92 9.64
C VAL A 178 -11.11 11.11 9.25
N ARG A 179 -11.57 11.14 8.00
CA ARG A 179 -12.38 12.24 7.44
C ARG A 179 -13.64 12.65 8.22
N PRO A 180 -14.42 11.70 8.82
CA PRO A 180 -15.60 12.10 9.61
C PRO A 180 -15.30 12.97 10.82
N THR A 181 -14.05 13.02 11.31
CA THR A 181 -13.64 13.91 12.39
C THR A 181 -13.32 15.30 11.85
N THR A 182 -14.14 16.27 12.21
CA THR A 182 -14.00 17.66 11.78
C THR A 182 -12.68 18.26 12.28
N ASN A 183 -11.85 18.76 11.37
CA ASN A 183 -10.53 19.35 11.67
C ASN A 183 -9.57 18.41 12.45
N GLY A 184 -9.75 17.09 12.37
CA GLY A 184 -8.87 16.13 13.05
C GLY A 184 -7.40 16.24 12.64
N SER A 185 -7.13 16.58 11.37
CA SER A 185 -5.77 16.84 10.88
C SER A 185 -5.10 18.04 11.59
N LYS A 186 -5.88 19.06 11.96
CA LYS A 186 -5.35 20.21 12.71
C LYS A 186 -4.95 19.79 14.13
N LEU A 187 -5.72 18.92 14.79
CA LEU A 187 -5.36 18.35 16.09
C LEU A 187 -4.02 17.59 16.00
N LEU A 188 -3.84 16.74 14.98
CA LEU A 188 -2.57 16.06 14.74
C LEU A 188 -1.43 17.06 14.49
N SER A 189 -1.68 18.11 13.70
CA SER A 189 -0.70 19.18 13.48
C SER A 189 -0.28 19.86 14.78
N ASN A 190 -1.23 20.18 15.67
CA ASN A 190 -0.92 20.76 16.97
C ASN A 190 -0.08 19.82 17.84
N PHE A 191 -0.34 18.51 17.79
CA PHE A 191 0.51 17.51 18.48
C PHE A 191 1.95 17.55 17.96
N LEU A 192 2.14 17.63 16.64
CA LEU A 192 3.48 17.74 16.04
C LEU A 192 4.21 19.03 16.46
N ASP A 193 3.47 20.14 16.61
CA ASP A 193 4.03 21.42 17.11
C ASP A 193 4.41 21.30 18.60
N ILE A 194 3.59 20.63 19.43
CA ILE A 194 3.89 20.32 20.83
C ILE A 194 5.14 19.43 20.95
N ALA A 195 5.33 18.52 20.00
CA ALA A 195 6.51 17.66 19.90
C ALA A 195 7.73 18.37 19.32
N ASN A 196 7.64 19.67 19.00
CA ASN A 196 8.68 20.47 18.37
C ASN A 196 9.23 19.82 17.09
N CYS A 197 8.36 19.23 16.29
CA CYS A 197 8.76 18.61 15.04
C CYS A 197 8.99 19.67 13.96
N GLU A 198 10.14 19.61 13.32
CA GLU A 198 10.42 20.37 12.10
C GLU A 198 9.64 19.76 10.93
N ARG A 199 9.17 20.62 10.01
CA ARG A 199 8.41 20.24 8.82
C ARG A 199 9.35 20.07 7.61
N ASP A 200 10.45 19.33 7.79
CA ASP A 200 11.56 19.22 6.85
C ASP A 200 11.58 17.92 6.06
N TRP A 201 10.63 17.01 6.34
CA TRP A 201 10.51 15.77 5.59
C TRP A 201 9.88 16.02 4.23
N THR A 202 10.66 15.82 3.18
CA THR A 202 10.28 15.95 1.77
C THR A 202 10.83 14.78 0.97
N MET A 203 10.31 14.53 -0.24
CA MET A 203 10.89 13.50 -1.11
C MET A 203 12.36 13.80 -1.45
N LYS A 204 12.76 15.07 -1.55
CA LYS A 204 14.18 15.44 -1.76
C LYS A 204 15.07 15.05 -0.59
N SER A 205 14.65 15.39 0.64
CA SER A 205 15.41 15.01 1.84
C SER A 205 15.47 13.50 2.01
N PHE A 206 14.38 12.79 1.73
CA PHE A 206 14.34 11.33 1.74
C PHE A 206 15.31 10.71 0.71
N ILE A 207 15.37 11.24 -0.51
CA ILE A 207 16.29 10.76 -1.56
C ILE A 207 17.74 10.84 -1.09
N GLU A 208 18.15 12.00 -0.57
CA GLU A 208 19.54 12.18 -0.13
C GLU A 208 19.88 11.27 1.07
N GLU A 209 18.98 11.14 2.03
CA GLU A 209 19.16 10.23 3.15
C GLU A 209 19.28 8.77 2.71
N GLN A 210 18.39 8.30 1.80
CA GLN A 210 18.44 6.93 1.30
C GLN A 210 19.67 6.66 0.45
N LYS A 211 20.13 7.62 -0.36
CA LYS A 211 21.38 7.49 -1.11
C LYS A 211 22.58 7.25 -0.17
N GLU A 212 22.67 8.01 0.91
CA GLU A 212 23.75 7.83 1.89
C GLU A 212 23.62 6.49 2.65
N LYS A 213 22.41 6.09 3.04
CA LYS A 213 22.16 4.78 3.66
C LYS A 213 22.59 3.63 2.74
N ILE A 214 22.17 3.67 1.46
CA ILE A 214 22.52 2.65 0.47
C ILE A 214 24.05 2.58 0.29
N LYS A 215 24.74 3.73 0.11
CA LYS A 215 26.19 3.77 0.00
C LYS A 215 26.89 3.16 1.21
N ASN A 216 26.44 3.51 2.41
CA ASN A 216 27.07 3.02 3.65
C ASN A 216 26.87 1.51 3.82
N VAL A 217 25.71 0.97 3.44
CA VAL A 217 25.41 -0.47 3.54
C VAL A 217 26.17 -1.26 2.48
N VAL A 218 26.16 -0.77 1.24
CA VAL A 218 26.74 -1.49 0.10
C VAL A 218 28.27 -1.37 0.06
N GLY A 219 28.82 -0.20 0.40
CA GLY A 219 30.27 0.07 0.26
C GLY A 219 30.71 -0.13 -1.19
N GLU A 220 31.79 -0.89 -1.38
CA GLU A 220 32.36 -1.19 -2.71
C GLU A 220 31.78 -2.47 -3.36
N LYS A 221 30.75 -3.06 -2.77
CA LYS A 221 30.20 -4.35 -3.19
C LYS A 221 29.20 -4.20 -4.31
N LYS A 222 28.84 -5.35 -4.95
CA LYS A 222 27.86 -5.39 -6.03
C LYS A 222 26.46 -5.69 -5.50
N VAL A 223 25.49 -5.06 -6.12
CA VAL A 223 24.05 -5.27 -5.88
C VAL A 223 23.41 -5.82 -7.16
N ILE A 224 22.58 -6.84 -7.01
CA ILE A 224 21.73 -7.36 -8.08
C ILE A 224 20.27 -6.97 -7.82
N ALA A 225 19.51 -6.75 -8.86
CA ALA A 225 18.08 -6.42 -8.76
C ALA A 225 17.28 -7.13 -9.85
N ALA A 226 16.18 -7.78 -9.46
CA ALA A 226 15.15 -8.19 -10.40
C ALA A 226 14.18 -7.03 -10.62
N VAL A 227 14.10 -6.51 -11.83
CA VAL A 227 13.17 -5.44 -12.19
C VAL A 227 12.01 -6.04 -12.98
N SER A 228 10.81 -6.01 -12.40
CA SER A 228 9.61 -6.63 -12.98
C SER A 228 8.87 -5.74 -13.98
N GLY A 229 9.26 -4.47 -14.10
CA GLY A 229 8.50 -3.49 -14.86
C GLY A 229 7.43 -2.75 -14.06
N GLY A 230 7.18 -3.16 -12.83
CA GLY A 230 6.28 -2.47 -11.92
C GLY A 230 6.90 -1.17 -11.36
N VAL A 231 6.05 -0.24 -10.93
CA VAL A 231 6.44 1.05 -10.34
C VAL A 231 7.48 0.88 -9.24
N ASP A 232 7.24 -0.01 -8.26
CA ASP A 232 8.08 -0.13 -7.07
C ASP A 232 9.49 -0.60 -7.40
N SER A 233 9.61 -1.67 -8.19
CA SER A 233 10.92 -2.18 -8.64
C SER A 233 11.68 -1.15 -9.49
N SER A 234 10.98 -0.37 -10.31
CA SER A 234 11.58 0.67 -11.15
C SER A 234 12.08 1.86 -10.35
N VAL A 235 11.28 2.35 -9.40
CA VAL A 235 11.66 3.45 -8.50
C VAL A 235 12.82 3.03 -7.59
N ALA A 236 12.76 1.81 -7.02
CA ALA A 236 13.84 1.26 -6.19
C ALA A 236 15.15 1.15 -6.99
N ALA A 237 15.09 0.64 -8.23
CA ALA A 237 16.27 0.52 -9.10
C ALA A 237 16.84 1.89 -9.46
N ALA A 238 16.01 2.86 -9.84
CA ALA A 238 16.44 4.21 -10.17
C ALA A 238 17.10 4.93 -8.98
N LEU A 239 16.50 4.83 -7.79
CA LEU A 239 17.06 5.40 -6.56
C LEU A 239 18.41 4.75 -6.20
N THR A 240 18.47 3.41 -6.24
CA THR A 240 19.69 2.67 -5.96
C THR A 240 20.79 2.99 -6.99
N HIS A 241 20.42 3.08 -8.26
CA HIS A 241 21.36 3.47 -9.31
C HIS A 241 21.93 4.89 -9.09
N LYS A 242 21.10 5.84 -8.66
CA LYS A 242 21.55 7.19 -8.28
C LYS A 242 22.50 7.17 -7.06
N ALA A 243 22.39 6.20 -6.19
CA ALA A 243 23.25 6.05 -5.01
C ALA A 243 24.60 5.43 -5.34
N ILE A 244 24.62 4.29 -6.03
CA ILE A 244 25.82 3.44 -6.21
C ILE A 244 26.21 3.20 -7.68
N GLY A 245 25.50 3.78 -8.65
CA GLY A 245 25.85 3.74 -10.05
C GLY A 245 26.05 2.33 -10.61
N LYS A 246 27.22 2.07 -11.16
CA LYS A 246 27.57 0.80 -11.83
C LYS A 246 27.67 -0.42 -10.92
N GLN A 247 27.64 -0.26 -9.60
CA GLN A 247 27.60 -1.37 -8.67
C GLN A 247 26.23 -2.10 -8.69
N LEU A 248 25.17 -1.41 -9.14
CA LEU A 248 23.85 -2.00 -9.34
C LEU A 248 23.78 -2.69 -10.71
N ASN A 249 23.37 -3.96 -10.70
CA ASN A 249 23.13 -4.78 -11.87
C ASN A 249 21.65 -5.14 -11.92
N CYS A 250 20.88 -4.43 -12.73
CA CYS A 250 19.46 -4.71 -12.94
C CYS A 250 19.28 -5.79 -14.00
N ILE A 251 18.44 -6.79 -13.70
CA ILE A 251 18.06 -7.85 -14.64
C ILE A 251 16.55 -7.74 -14.86
N PHE A 252 16.16 -7.66 -16.12
CA PHE A 252 14.78 -7.75 -16.56
C PHE A 252 14.63 -9.05 -17.36
N ILE A 253 13.76 -9.94 -16.88
CA ILE A 253 13.49 -11.22 -17.54
C ILE A 253 12.18 -11.07 -18.31
N ASP A 254 12.29 -11.16 -19.65
CA ASP A 254 11.12 -11.26 -20.49
C ASP A 254 10.61 -12.69 -20.49
N THR A 255 9.45 -12.86 -19.87
CA THR A 255 8.77 -14.15 -19.76
C THR A 255 7.90 -14.47 -20.98
N GLY A 256 7.76 -13.54 -21.93
CA GLY A 256 6.78 -13.65 -23.02
C GLY A 256 5.33 -13.38 -22.59
N LEU A 257 5.10 -13.08 -21.29
CA LEU A 257 3.76 -12.91 -20.70
C LEU A 257 3.47 -11.45 -20.32
N LEU A 258 4.28 -10.53 -20.85
CA LEU A 258 4.19 -9.09 -20.57
C LEU A 258 3.20 -8.40 -21.52
N ARG A 259 2.76 -7.19 -21.14
CA ARG A 259 2.06 -6.31 -22.07
C ARG A 259 2.95 -5.95 -23.25
N LYS A 260 2.32 -5.73 -24.40
CA LYS A 260 3.03 -5.27 -25.58
C LYS A 260 3.72 -3.93 -25.30
N ASN A 261 4.95 -3.79 -25.71
CA ASN A 261 5.80 -2.59 -25.54
C ASN A 261 6.19 -2.21 -24.09
N GLN A 262 5.80 -2.97 -23.06
CA GLN A 262 6.21 -2.67 -21.69
C GLN A 262 7.72 -2.67 -21.51
N THR A 263 8.43 -3.61 -22.11
CA THR A 263 9.88 -3.74 -22.06
C THR A 263 10.61 -2.52 -22.63
N ILE A 264 10.10 -1.94 -23.72
CA ILE A 264 10.76 -0.85 -24.45
C ILE A 264 10.81 0.44 -23.60
N THR A 265 9.73 0.74 -22.90
CA THR A 265 9.64 1.94 -22.07
C THR A 265 10.64 1.88 -20.92
N MET A 266 10.79 0.74 -20.29
CA MET A 266 11.73 0.55 -19.18
C MET A 266 13.20 0.65 -19.58
N LEU A 267 13.57 0.05 -20.71
CA LEU A 267 14.95 0.03 -21.20
C LEU A 267 15.53 1.41 -21.50
N LYS A 268 14.67 2.42 -21.67
CA LYS A 268 15.13 3.79 -21.97
C LYS A 268 15.59 4.57 -20.74
N GLU A 269 15.08 4.23 -19.55
CA GLU A 269 15.21 5.09 -18.36
C GLU A 269 16.14 4.50 -17.29
N ILE A 270 16.31 3.18 -17.26
CA ILE A 270 17.15 2.48 -16.28
C ILE A 270 18.12 1.56 -17.00
N PRO A 271 19.42 1.52 -16.64
CA PRO A 271 20.37 0.58 -17.22
C PRO A 271 20.03 -0.85 -16.77
N ILE A 272 19.46 -1.63 -17.68
CA ILE A 272 18.93 -2.97 -17.42
C ILE A 272 19.57 -3.98 -18.36
N ASN A 273 19.99 -5.12 -17.81
CA ASN A 273 20.33 -6.32 -18.58
C ASN A 273 19.03 -7.05 -18.94
N TYR A 274 18.67 -7.01 -20.22
CA TYR A 274 17.47 -7.68 -20.75
C TYR A 274 17.77 -9.13 -21.11
N VAL A 275 16.96 -10.04 -20.58
CA VAL A 275 17.09 -11.48 -20.77
C VAL A 275 15.78 -12.04 -21.30
N ASP A 276 15.73 -12.37 -22.59
CA ASP A 276 14.57 -13.03 -23.20
C ASP A 276 14.57 -14.53 -22.87
N LYS A 277 13.54 -14.99 -22.18
CA LYS A 277 13.27 -16.39 -21.85
C LYS A 277 11.83 -16.79 -22.21
N SER A 278 11.16 -16.03 -23.08
CA SER A 278 9.78 -16.23 -23.49
C SER A 278 9.50 -17.69 -23.89
N ASN A 279 10.35 -18.28 -24.72
CA ASN A 279 10.21 -19.67 -25.14
C ASN A 279 10.28 -20.68 -23.98
N LEU A 280 11.14 -20.42 -22.99
CA LEU A 280 11.26 -21.30 -21.82
C LEU A 280 9.97 -21.29 -20.99
N PHE A 281 9.44 -20.10 -20.69
CA PHE A 281 8.21 -19.95 -19.91
C PHE A 281 7.02 -20.57 -20.63
N LEU A 282 6.82 -20.26 -21.91
CA LEU A 282 5.72 -20.81 -22.70
C LEU A 282 5.81 -22.34 -22.82
N SER A 283 7.01 -22.90 -23.01
CA SER A 283 7.17 -24.36 -23.09
C SER A 283 6.81 -25.05 -21.76
N ARG A 284 7.12 -24.47 -20.61
CA ARG A 284 6.78 -25.01 -19.28
C ARG A 284 5.30 -24.86 -18.93
N LEU A 285 4.62 -23.89 -19.51
CA LEU A 285 3.18 -23.66 -19.31
C LEU A 285 2.29 -24.49 -20.24
N LYS A 286 2.87 -25.19 -21.20
CA LYS A 286 2.11 -26.01 -22.17
C LYS A 286 1.26 -27.05 -21.46
N GLY A 287 -0.07 -27.03 -21.73
CA GLY A 287 -1.04 -27.96 -21.15
C GLY A 287 -1.48 -27.60 -19.72
N ILE A 288 -0.95 -26.56 -19.13
CA ILE A 288 -1.30 -26.14 -17.76
C ILE A 288 -2.50 -25.20 -17.81
N THR A 289 -3.56 -25.55 -17.07
CA THR A 289 -4.80 -24.78 -17.00
C THR A 289 -5.12 -24.27 -15.59
N ASP A 290 -4.60 -24.93 -14.55
CA ASP A 290 -4.80 -24.53 -13.15
C ASP A 290 -4.04 -23.24 -12.82
N PRO A 291 -4.71 -22.20 -12.29
CA PRO A 291 -4.07 -20.90 -12.03
C PRO A 291 -2.96 -20.96 -10.99
N GLU A 292 -3.07 -21.78 -9.96
CA GLU A 292 -2.02 -21.90 -8.95
C GLU A 292 -0.79 -22.64 -9.48
N GLU A 293 -1.01 -23.63 -10.34
CA GLU A 293 0.08 -24.32 -11.03
C GLU A 293 0.79 -23.39 -12.01
N LYS A 294 0.06 -22.56 -12.78
CA LYS A 294 0.65 -21.50 -13.61
C LYS A 294 1.55 -20.57 -12.78
N ARG A 295 1.06 -20.06 -11.64
CA ARG A 295 1.84 -19.19 -10.74
C ARG A 295 3.11 -19.86 -10.23
N LYS A 296 3.02 -21.10 -9.78
CA LYS A 296 4.17 -21.87 -9.28
C LYS A 296 5.23 -22.10 -10.37
N ILE A 297 4.83 -22.50 -11.57
CA ILE A 297 5.74 -22.71 -12.69
C ILE A 297 6.44 -21.41 -13.06
N ILE A 298 5.69 -20.31 -13.20
CA ILE A 298 6.26 -18.99 -13.54
C ILE A 298 7.22 -18.52 -12.47
N GLY A 299 6.84 -18.58 -11.20
CA GLY A 299 7.68 -18.18 -10.08
C GLY A 299 8.97 -18.99 -9.99
N ASN A 300 8.89 -20.31 -10.07
CA ASN A 300 10.08 -21.19 -10.03
C ASN A 300 11.00 -20.96 -11.23
N THR A 301 10.44 -20.84 -12.43
CA THR A 301 11.23 -20.57 -13.65
C THR A 301 11.92 -19.22 -13.56
N PHE A 302 11.23 -18.20 -13.02
CA PHE A 302 11.82 -16.87 -12.81
C PHE A 302 13.02 -16.92 -11.87
N ILE A 303 12.88 -17.64 -10.75
CA ILE A 303 13.97 -17.82 -9.77
C ILE A 303 15.18 -18.51 -10.41
N GLU A 304 14.95 -19.62 -11.14
CA GLU A 304 16.03 -20.35 -11.82
C GLU A 304 16.81 -19.45 -12.81
N VAL A 305 16.08 -18.71 -13.66
CA VAL A 305 16.70 -17.80 -14.64
C VAL A 305 17.45 -16.68 -13.95
N PHE A 306 16.87 -16.11 -12.88
CA PHE A 306 17.52 -15.05 -12.13
C PHE A 306 18.82 -15.54 -11.46
N GLU A 307 18.83 -16.74 -10.86
CA GLU A 307 20.03 -17.35 -10.29
C GLU A 307 21.12 -17.60 -11.36
N GLU A 308 20.73 -18.03 -12.57
CA GLU A 308 21.67 -18.21 -13.68
C GLU A 308 22.33 -16.89 -14.09
N GLU A 309 21.54 -15.82 -14.22
CA GLU A 309 22.04 -14.51 -14.62
C GLU A 309 22.89 -13.86 -13.50
N ALA A 310 22.50 -14.04 -12.24
CA ALA A 310 23.28 -13.59 -11.10
C ALA A 310 24.69 -14.21 -11.07
N LYS A 311 24.81 -15.51 -11.35
CA LYS A 311 26.11 -16.22 -11.41
C LYS A 311 27.04 -15.65 -12.50
N LYS A 312 26.48 -15.13 -13.61
CA LYS A 312 27.28 -14.50 -14.67
C LYS A 312 27.89 -13.16 -14.25
N ILE A 313 27.25 -12.44 -13.33
CA ILE A 313 27.73 -11.16 -12.79
C ILE A 313 28.91 -11.37 -11.84
N GLY A 314 29.06 -12.56 -11.28
CA GLY A 314 30.11 -12.95 -10.34
C GLY A 314 29.75 -12.60 -8.90
N ASP A 315 30.77 -12.22 -8.08
CA ASP A 315 30.59 -11.96 -6.66
C ASP A 315 29.57 -10.83 -6.42
N VAL A 316 28.39 -11.20 -5.97
CA VAL A 316 27.28 -10.33 -5.58
C VAL A 316 26.99 -10.55 -4.11
N ASP A 317 26.91 -9.47 -3.33
CA ASP A 317 26.67 -9.54 -1.88
C ASP A 317 25.23 -9.14 -1.51
N PHE A 318 24.56 -8.37 -2.35
CA PHE A 318 23.26 -7.77 -2.03
C PHE A 318 22.21 -8.00 -3.11
N LEU A 319 20.97 -8.21 -2.67
CA LEU A 319 19.77 -8.20 -3.49
C LEU A 319 18.95 -6.95 -3.18
N MET A 320 18.70 -6.11 -4.19
CA MET A 320 17.76 -4.99 -4.07
C MET A 320 16.33 -5.48 -4.32
N GLN A 321 15.43 -5.13 -3.42
CA GLN A 321 14.00 -5.40 -3.53
C GLN A 321 13.19 -4.11 -3.45
N GLY A 322 12.11 -4.04 -4.23
CA GLY A 322 11.17 -2.94 -4.24
C GLY A 322 10.07 -3.07 -3.18
N THR A 323 10.36 -3.66 -2.03
CA THR A 323 9.44 -3.78 -0.89
C THR A 323 8.96 -2.41 -0.45
N ILE A 324 7.65 -2.23 -0.30
CA ILE A 324 7.02 -1.01 0.21
C ILE A 324 6.38 -1.25 1.57
N TYR A 325 5.92 -0.20 2.22
CA TYR A 325 5.41 -0.29 3.59
C TYR A 325 4.20 -1.23 3.74
N SER A 326 3.28 -1.26 2.77
CA SER A 326 2.14 -2.20 2.78
C SER A 326 2.58 -3.68 2.81
N ASP A 327 3.65 -4.02 2.08
CA ASP A 327 4.19 -5.40 2.06
C ASP A 327 4.75 -5.79 3.43
N VAL A 328 5.36 -4.83 4.13
CA VAL A 328 5.91 -5.05 5.48
C VAL A 328 4.79 -5.32 6.49
N VAL A 329 3.71 -4.54 6.44
CA VAL A 329 2.56 -4.70 7.35
C VAL A 329 1.84 -6.02 7.10
N GLU A 330 1.59 -6.38 5.83
CA GLU A 330 0.96 -7.65 5.49
C GLU A 330 1.80 -8.85 5.96
N SER A 331 3.13 -8.74 5.93
CA SER A 331 4.04 -9.78 6.42
C SER A 331 4.06 -9.87 7.95
N GLY A 332 3.91 -8.77 8.68
CA GLY A 332 3.93 -8.71 10.14
C GLY A 332 2.67 -9.27 10.81
N HIS A 333 1.51 -9.17 10.18
CA HIS A 333 0.26 -9.76 10.68
C HIS A 333 0.15 -11.28 10.43
N ALA A 334 1.03 -11.86 9.62
CA ALA A 334 1.07 -13.30 9.35
C ALA A 334 1.79 -14.12 10.46
N SER A 335 2.33 -13.49 11.52
CA SER A 335 3.21 -14.16 12.49
C SER A 335 2.51 -14.94 13.61
N ASP A 336 1.18 -14.92 13.74
CA ASP A 336 0.55 -15.59 14.90
C ASP A 336 -0.18 -16.91 14.65
N ASN A 337 -0.35 -17.44 13.44
CA ASN A 337 -0.83 -18.85 13.29
C ASN A 337 -0.83 -19.47 11.89
N THR A 338 -0.16 -18.93 10.89
CA THR A 338 0.02 -19.69 9.63
C THR A 338 1.35 -19.39 8.98
N SER A 339 2.16 -20.43 8.84
CA SER A 339 3.38 -20.52 8.01
C SER A 339 3.06 -20.39 6.50
N THR A 340 2.35 -19.33 6.13
CA THR A 340 2.10 -19.03 4.72
C THR A 340 2.60 -17.61 4.47
N ILE A 341 3.91 -17.47 4.40
CA ILE A 341 4.56 -16.36 3.72
C ILE A 341 3.88 -16.29 2.36
N LYS A 342 3.19 -15.20 2.08
CA LYS A 342 2.75 -14.90 0.71
C LYS A 342 4.00 -14.74 -0.16
N SER A 343 4.46 -15.86 -0.71
CA SER A 343 5.62 -15.96 -1.62
C SER A 343 5.39 -15.28 -2.98
N HIS A 344 4.31 -14.51 -3.14
CA HIS A 344 3.82 -14.09 -4.44
C HIS A 344 4.25 -12.68 -4.86
N HIS A 345 4.78 -11.85 -3.96
CA HIS A 345 5.12 -10.46 -4.29
C HIS A 345 6.62 -10.16 -4.32
N ASN A 346 7.45 -10.97 -3.71
CA ASN A 346 8.89 -10.84 -3.76
C ASN A 346 9.50 -12.20 -4.03
N VAL A 347 10.68 -12.23 -4.61
CA VAL A 347 11.48 -13.42 -4.92
C VAL A 347 11.91 -14.10 -3.60
N GLY A 348 10.92 -14.50 -2.82
CA GLY A 348 10.93 -14.78 -1.39
C GLY A 348 11.77 -15.99 -0.93
N GLY A 349 12.54 -16.63 -1.79
CA GLY A 349 13.49 -17.68 -1.40
C GLY A 349 14.92 -17.42 -1.89
N LEU A 350 15.12 -16.36 -2.70
CA LEU A 350 16.44 -16.04 -3.27
C LEU A 350 17.48 -15.60 -2.24
N PRO A 351 17.17 -14.75 -1.24
CA PRO A 351 18.19 -14.32 -0.29
C PRO A 351 18.80 -15.47 0.50
N GLU A 352 17.97 -16.44 0.90
CA GLU A 352 18.44 -17.61 1.68
C GLU A 352 19.28 -18.56 0.83
N LYS A 353 18.84 -18.86 -0.40
CA LYS A 353 19.58 -19.74 -1.32
C LYS A 353 20.92 -19.17 -1.76
N MET A 354 21.01 -17.85 -1.98
CA MET A 354 22.20 -17.19 -2.49
C MET A 354 23.03 -16.50 -1.41
N ASN A 355 22.60 -16.56 -0.14
CA ASN A 355 23.24 -15.89 1.00
C ASN A 355 23.45 -14.37 0.78
N LEU A 356 22.48 -13.71 0.13
CA LEU A 356 22.50 -12.27 -0.17
C LEU A 356 21.86 -11.45 0.94
N LYS A 357 22.44 -10.29 1.22
CA LYS A 357 21.83 -9.29 2.10
C LYS A 357 20.83 -8.44 1.32
N LEU A 358 19.76 -7.99 1.99
CA LEU A 358 18.73 -7.18 1.35
C LEU A 358 19.07 -5.69 1.37
N VAL A 359 18.74 -5.01 0.29
CA VAL A 359 18.66 -3.54 0.17
C VAL A 359 17.24 -3.18 -0.24
N GLU A 360 16.48 -2.57 0.65
CA GLU A 360 15.07 -2.24 0.47
C GLU A 360 14.85 -0.72 0.55
N PRO A 361 15.09 0.03 -0.52
CA PRO A 361 15.09 1.48 -0.49
C PRO A 361 13.74 2.11 -0.19
N LEU A 362 12.64 1.40 -0.47
CA LEU A 362 11.27 1.90 -0.38
C LEU A 362 10.50 1.34 0.82
N ARG A 363 11.14 0.55 1.68
CA ARG A 363 10.50 -0.22 2.78
C ARG A 363 9.55 0.58 3.66
N TYR A 364 9.82 1.87 3.83
CA TYR A 364 9.06 2.75 4.71
C TYR A 364 8.11 3.70 3.95
N LEU A 365 7.98 3.56 2.62
CA LEU A 365 7.12 4.42 1.81
C LEU A 365 5.78 3.76 1.49
N PHE A 366 4.73 4.57 1.49
CA PHE A 366 3.44 4.21 0.92
C PHE A 366 3.47 4.29 -0.62
N LYS A 367 2.52 3.64 -1.27
CA LYS A 367 2.47 3.56 -2.75
C LYS A 367 2.40 4.93 -3.44
N ASP A 368 1.66 5.86 -2.86
CA ASP A 368 1.56 7.25 -3.33
C ASP A 368 2.88 8.02 -3.14
N GLU A 369 3.59 7.80 -2.03
CA GLU A 369 4.93 8.36 -1.80
C GLU A 369 5.97 7.79 -2.76
N VAL A 370 5.89 6.49 -3.12
CA VAL A 370 6.75 5.88 -4.14
C VAL A 370 6.55 6.54 -5.50
N ARG A 371 5.31 6.87 -5.86
CA ARG A 371 5.02 7.61 -7.10
C ARG A 371 5.61 9.04 -7.09
N LEU A 372 5.46 9.74 -5.96
CA LEU A 372 6.07 11.08 -5.79
C LEU A 372 7.59 11.00 -5.85
N LEU A 373 8.20 9.99 -5.20
CA LEU A 373 9.62 9.72 -5.28
C LEU A 373 10.06 9.47 -6.73
N GLY A 374 9.31 8.66 -7.48
CA GLY A 374 9.57 8.38 -8.89
C GLY A 374 9.64 9.66 -9.73
N LYS A 375 8.69 10.59 -9.54
CA LYS A 375 8.71 11.91 -10.19
C LYS A 375 9.94 12.72 -9.83
N GLU A 376 10.26 12.79 -8.55
CA GLU A 376 11.40 13.59 -8.06
C GLU A 376 12.75 13.06 -8.56
N ILE A 377 12.88 11.75 -8.76
CA ILE A 377 14.09 11.15 -9.35
C ILE A 377 14.10 11.19 -10.89
N GLY A 378 13.02 11.65 -11.52
CA GLY A 378 12.95 11.92 -12.96
C GLY A 378 12.49 10.75 -13.83
N LEU A 379 11.75 9.78 -13.27
CA LEU A 379 11.09 8.74 -14.06
C LEU A 379 9.87 9.32 -14.80
N SER A 380 9.55 8.75 -15.97
CA SER A 380 8.40 9.18 -16.76
C SER A 380 7.06 8.82 -16.10
N ASP A 381 6.05 9.61 -16.41
CA ASP A 381 4.68 9.35 -15.96
C ASP A 381 4.17 7.98 -16.46
N GLU A 382 4.65 7.50 -17.60
CA GLU A 382 4.32 6.17 -18.13
C GLU A 382 4.73 5.02 -17.20
N ILE A 383 5.86 5.16 -16.50
CA ILE A 383 6.30 4.17 -15.50
C ILE A 383 5.56 4.37 -14.18
N ILE A 384 5.43 5.62 -13.73
CA ILE A 384 4.95 5.96 -12.39
C ILE A 384 3.45 5.68 -12.22
N PHE A 385 2.64 5.98 -13.24
CA PHE A 385 1.19 5.88 -13.21
C PHE A 385 0.62 4.66 -13.94
N GLN A 386 1.47 3.69 -14.28
CA GLN A 386 0.96 2.45 -14.86
C GLN A 386 0.01 1.74 -13.89
N HIS A 387 -1.03 1.13 -14.47
CA HIS A 387 -1.95 0.29 -13.72
C HIS A 387 -1.22 -0.93 -13.16
N PRO A 388 -1.66 -1.49 -12.01
CA PRO A 388 -1.12 -2.72 -11.47
C PRO A 388 -1.11 -3.84 -12.51
N PHE A 389 -0.03 -4.62 -12.52
CA PHE A 389 0.12 -5.76 -13.41
C PHE A 389 0.59 -6.96 -12.58
N PRO A 390 -0.05 -8.13 -12.69
CA PRO A 390 0.26 -9.27 -11.84
C PRO A 390 1.61 -9.88 -12.17
N GLY A 391 2.28 -10.47 -11.16
CA GLY A 391 3.58 -11.14 -11.33
C GLY A 391 3.57 -12.24 -12.40
N PRO A 392 2.54 -13.10 -12.49
CA PRO A 392 2.42 -14.10 -13.56
C PRO A 392 2.11 -13.52 -14.95
N GLY A 393 1.94 -12.20 -15.06
CA GLY A 393 1.66 -11.54 -16.32
C GLY A 393 0.31 -11.93 -16.93
N LEU A 394 0.28 -12.02 -18.25
CA LEU A 394 -0.92 -12.38 -19.02
C LEU A 394 -1.37 -13.84 -18.81
N ALA A 395 -0.54 -14.70 -18.22
CA ALA A 395 -0.90 -16.10 -17.99
C ALA A 395 -2.16 -16.27 -17.14
N VAL A 396 -2.38 -15.39 -16.13
CA VAL A 396 -3.58 -15.38 -15.27
C VAL A 396 -4.75 -14.59 -15.87
N ARG A 397 -4.61 -14.12 -17.09
CA ARG A 397 -5.66 -13.48 -17.90
C ARG A 397 -6.04 -14.30 -19.14
N ILE A 398 -5.45 -15.49 -19.28
CA ILE A 398 -5.82 -16.51 -20.27
C ILE A 398 -6.45 -17.66 -19.49
N ILE A 399 -7.80 -17.74 -19.51
CA ILE A 399 -8.58 -18.73 -18.75
C ILE A 399 -8.54 -20.10 -19.46
N SER A 400 -7.36 -20.65 -19.60
CA SER A 400 -7.09 -21.97 -20.22
C SER A 400 -5.58 -22.22 -20.21
N GLU A 401 -5.11 -23.23 -20.94
CA GLU A 401 -3.68 -23.36 -21.25
C GLU A 401 -3.16 -22.12 -21.99
N VAL A 402 -1.91 -21.77 -21.71
CA VAL A 402 -1.22 -20.61 -22.28
C VAL A 402 -0.39 -21.05 -23.49
N ASP A 403 -0.59 -20.41 -24.63
CA ASP A 403 0.19 -20.61 -25.86
C ASP A 403 0.48 -19.26 -26.56
N GLU A 404 1.40 -19.29 -27.53
CA GLU A 404 1.84 -18.07 -28.25
C GLU A 404 0.69 -17.34 -28.95
N GLU A 405 -0.26 -18.08 -29.54
CA GLU A 405 -1.40 -17.46 -30.24
C GLU A 405 -2.29 -16.71 -29.28
N LYS A 406 -2.64 -17.32 -28.15
CA LYS A 406 -3.49 -16.69 -27.13
C LYS A 406 -2.81 -15.50 -26.47
N VAL A 407 -1.51 -15.59 -26.19
CA VAL A 407 -0.73 -14.48 -25.65
C VAL A 407 -0.72 -13.31 -26.64
N ARG A 408 -0.44 -13.56 -27.92
CA ARG A 408 -0.46 -12.52 -28.96
C ARG A 408 -1.83 -11.85 -29.06
N ILE A 409 -2.91 -12.66 -29.12
CA ILE A 409 -4.29 -12.14 -29.17
C ILE A 409 -4.54 -11.23 -27.96
N LEU A 410 -4.22 -11.69 -26.76
CA LEU A 410 -4.49 -10.93 -25.55
C LEU A 410 -3.63 -9.66 -25.45
N GLN A 411 -2.37 -9.71 -25.90
CA GLN A 411 -1.51 -8.53 -25.99
C GLN A 411 -2.08 -7.46 -26.92
N GLU A 412 -2.60 -7.85 -28.09
CA GLU A 412 -3.21 -6.93 -29.05
C GLU A 412 -4.52 -6.33 -28.50
N VAL A 413 -5.35 -7.15 -27.85
CA VAL A 413 -6.59 -6.67 -27.21
C VAL A 413 -6.30 -5.70 -26.08
N ASP A 414 -5.36 -6.05 -25.18
CA ASP A 414 -4.98 -5.21 -24.04
C ASP A 414 -4.35 -3.87 -24.48
N GLU A 415 -3.50 -3.89 -25.51
CA GLU A 415 -2.93 -2.68 -26.10
C GLU A 415 -4.00 -1.74 -26.66
N ILE A 416 -4.95 -2.26 -27.44
CA ILE A 416 -6.07 -1.48 -27.99
C ILE A 416 -6.91 -0.92 -26.85
N TYR A 417 -7.24 -1.74 -25.85
CA TYR A 417 -8.05 -1.34 -24.70
C TYR A 417 -7.42 -0.18 -23.93
N ILE A 418 -6.17 -0.32 -23.54
CA ILE A 418 -5.44 0.70 -22.77
C ILE A 418 -5.22 1.99 -23.58
N ASN A 419 -4.82 1.88 -24.85
CA ASN A 419 -4.59 3.07 -25.68
C ASN A 419 -5.90 3.83 -25.97
N THR A 420 -7.00 3.12 -26.24
CA THR A 420 -8.31 3.75 -26.41
C THR A 420 -8.76 4.43 -25.13
N MET A 421 -8.52 3.82 -23.97
CA MET A 421 -8.83 4.39 -22.67
C MET A 421 -8.06 5.69 -22.41
N LYS A 422 -6.79 5.77 -22.77
CA LYS A 422 -5.98 6.99 -22.71
C LYS A 422 -6.55 8.10 -23.62
N ASN A 423 -6.97 7.74 -24.83
CA ASN A 423 -7.57 8.69 -25.79
C ASN A 423 -8.93 9.26 -25.33
N TYR A 424 -9.60 8.59 -24.40
CA TYR A 424 -10.86 9.05 -23.77
C TYR A 424 -10.65 9.73 -22.42
N ASP A 425 -9.40 9.99 -22.00
CA ASP A 425 -9.03 10.57 -20.69
C ASP A 425 -9.62 9.80 -19.50
N LEU A 426 -9.72 8.47 -19.63
CA LEU A 426 -10.28 7.57 -18.61
C LEU A 426 -9.19 6.85 -17.81
N TYR A 427 -7.96 6.75 -18.33
CA TYR A 427 -6.90 5.94 -17.76
C TYR A 427 -6.58 6.30 -16.30
N ASP A 428 -6.42 7.58 -16.02
CA ASP A 428 -6.06 8.08 -14.67
C ASP A 428 -7.23 8.02 -13.66
N LYS A 429 -8.46 7.80 -14.16
CA LYS A 429 -9.66 7.67 -13.33
C LYS A 429 -9.93 6.23 -12.89
N ILE A 430 -9.25 5.28 -13.48
CA ILE A 430 -9.39 3.85 -13.28
C ILE A 430 -8.18 3.34 -12.50
N TRP A 431 -8.42 2.60 -11.43
CA TRP A 431 -7.34 2.04 -10.61
C TRP A 431 -6.60 0.91 -11.34
N GLN A 432 -7.36 0.01 -12.00
CA GLN A 432 -6.80 -1.07 -12.82
C GLN A 432 -7.75 -1.42 -13.97
N ALA A 433 -7.20 -1.56 -15.17
CA ALA A 433 -7.92 -2.02 -16.35
C ALA A 433 -7.10 -3.05 -17.12
N PHE A 434 -7.77 -4.07 -17.64
CA PHE A 434 -7.16 -5.15 -18.40
C PHE A 434 -8.20 -5.93 -19.21
N ALA A 435 -7.70 -6.74 -20.14
CA ALA A 435 -8.47 -7.70 -20.91
C ALA A 435 -8.20 -9.12 -20.42
N VAL A 436 -9.19 -10.02 -20.58
CA VAL A 436 -9.12 -11.44 -20.26
C VAL A 436 -9.55 -12.23 -21.49
N LEU A 437 -8.79 -13.27 -21.87
CA LEU A 437 -9.15 -14.17 -22.95
C LEU A 437 -9.89 -15.38 -22.40
N LEU A 438 -11.15 -15.53 -22.83
CA LEU A 438 -12.00 -16.64 -22.38
C LEU A 438 -11.82 -17.90 -23.26
N PRO A 439 -11.93 -19.10 -22.68
CA PRO A 439 -11.77 -20.38 -23.43
C PRO A 439 -12.98 -20.74 -24.31
N ILE A 440 -13.73 -19.73 -24.72
CA ILE A 440 -14.98 -19.90 -25.47
C ILE A 440 -14.83 -19.29 -26.86
N LYS A 441 -15.15 -20.07 -27.88
CA LYS A 441 -15.31 -19.57 -29.25
C LYS A 441 -16.79 -19.39 -29.56
N THR A 442 -17.14 -18.24 -30.11
CA THR A 442 -18.51 -17.91 -30.49
C THR A 442 -18.63 -17.72 -31.99
N VAL A 443 -19.86 -17.84 -32.48
CA VAL A 443 -20.18 -17.56 -33.88
C VAL A 443 -20.18 -16.07 -34.11
N GLY A 444 -19.51 -15.62 -35.16
CA GLY A 444 -19.56 -14.30 -35.70
C GLY A 444 -19.94 -14.30 -37.17
N VAL A 445 -20.35 -13.16 -37.69
CA VAL A 445 -20.56 -12.92 -39.11
C VAL A 445 -19.64 -11.77 -39.51
N MET A 446 -18.64 -12.05 -40.33
CA MET A 446 -17.71 -11.07 -40.88
C MET A 446 -17.73 -11.14 -42.40
N GLY A 447 -18.15 -10.06 -43.04
CA GLY A 447 -18.55 -10.09 -44.42
C GLY A 447 -19.75 -11.04 -44.60
N ASP A 448 -19.79 -11.84 -45.65
CA ASP A 448 -20.89 -12.79 -45.91
C ASP A 448 -20.62 -14.18 -45.32
N GLY A 449 -19.55 -14.34 -44.49
CA GLY A 449 -19.12 -15.64 -43.97
C GLY A 449 -19.32 -15.79 -42.46
N ARG A 450 -19.62 -17.05 -42.01
CA ARG A 450 -19.55 -17.41 -40.59
C ARG A 450 -18.11 -17.52 -40.14
N THR A 451 -17.82 -16.91 -38.98
CA THR A 451 -16.52 -17.01 -38.29
C THR A 451 -16.70 -17.61 -36.92
N TYR A 452 -15.63 -18.21 -36.39
CA TYR A 452 -15.54 -18.70 -35.01
C TYR A 452 -14.34 -18.04 -34.36
N GLY A 453 -14.57 -17.20 -33.36
CA GLY A 453 -13.52 -16.47 -32.66
C GLY A 453 -13.70 -16.50 -31.17
N TYR A 454 -12.62 -16.16 -30.45
CA TYR A 454 -12.61 -16.08 -29.01
C TYR A 454 -13.49 -14.91 -28.50
N VAL A 455 -13.91 -15.04 -27.26
CA VAL A 455 -14.54 -13.98 -26.48
C VAL A 455 -13.46 -13.35 -25.60
N CYS A 456 -13.37 -12.03 -25.63
CA CYS A 456 -12.56 -11.26 -24.67
C CYS A 456 -13.45 -10.54 -23.68
N ALA A 457 -13.14 -10.65 -22.38
CA ALA A 457 -13.75 -9.83 -21.34
C ALA A 457 -12.85 -8.62 -21.06
N LEU A 458 -13.45 -7.44 -21.00
CA LEU A 458 -12.80 -6.22 -20.55
C LEU A 458 -13.21 -5.96 -19.11
N ARG A 459 -12.27 -5.53 -18.29
CA ARG A 459 -12.50 -5.18 -16.91
C ARG A 459 -11.81 -3.85 -16.58
N ALA A 460 -12.52 -2.96 -15.91
CA ALA A 460 -11.99 -1.75 -15.32
C ALA A 460 -12.60 -1.57 -13.93
N VAL A 461 -11.76 -1.28 -12.93
CA VAL A 461 -12.20 -1.13 -11.55
C VAL A 461 -11.66 0.14 -10.91
N THR A 462 -12.46 0.69 -9.98
CA THR A 462 -12.05 1.72 -9.03
C THR A 462 -11.75 1.06 -7.69
N SER A 463 -10.71 1.52 -7.02
CA SER A 463 -10.32 1.06 -5.69
C SER A 463 -9.44 2.11 -5.02
N SER A 464 -9.41 2.14 -3.69
CA SER A 464 -8.44 2.94 -2.93
C SER A 464 -7.18 2.16 -2.55
N ASP A 465 -7.33 0.85 -2.30
CA ASP A 465 -6.29 0.02 -1.68
C ASP A 465 -6.19 -1.40 -2.26
N GLY A 466 -7.09 -1.75 -3.19
CA GLY A 466 -7.20 -3.09 -3.77
C GLY A 466 -7.88 -4.14 -2.88
N MET A 467 -8.27 -3.79 -1.65
CA MET A 467 -9.03 -4.71 -0.77
C MET A 467 -10.48 -4.81 -1.20
N THR A 468 -11.08 -3.68 -1.52
CA THR A 468 -12.41 -3.59 -2.13
C THR A 468 -12.29 -2.91 -3.50
N ALA A 469 -13.15 -3.27 -4.45
CA ALA A 469 -13.18 -2.66 -5.76
C ALA A 469 -14.57 -2.70 -6.38
N ASP A 470 -14.95 -1.63 -7.04
CA ASP A 470 -16.17 -1.54 -7.83
C ASP A 470 -15.86 -1.44 -9.32
N ALA A 471 -16.76 -1.98 -10.16
CA ALA A 471 -16.62 -1.82 -11.60
C ALA A 471 -16.78 -0.32 -11.97
N PHE A 472 -15.86 0.20 -12.77
CA PHE A 472 -15.97 1.57 -13.29
C PHE A 472 -17.13 1.65 -14.29
N PRO A 473 -17.98 2.69 -14.30
CA PRO A 473 -17.99 3.93 -13.51
C PRO A 473 -19.09 3.98 -12.42
N PHE A 474 -19.21 3.02 -11.53
CA PHE A 474 -20.34 2.88 -10.60
C PHE A 474 -20.52 4.02 -9.58
N GLU A 475 -19.45 4.72 -9.21
CA GLU A 475 -19.53 5.79 -8.19
C GLU A 475 -19.82 7.19 -8.75
N ASP A 476 -19.70 7.40 -10.06
CA ASP A 476 -19.75 8.73 -10.67
C ASP A 476 -21.11 9.01 -11.28
N LYS A 477 -21.92 9.77 -10.58
CA LYS A 477 -23.36 9.85 -10.80
C LYS A 477 -23.81 10.46 -12.13
N ASP A 478 -22.99 11.24 -12.90
CA ASP A 478 -23.64 11.99 -14.00
C ASP A 478 -22.82 12.31 -15.28
N GLN A 479 -21.50 12.33 -15.29
CA GLN A 479 -20.77 12.76 -16.49
C GLN A 479 -19.94 11.67 -17.20
N HIS A 480 -19.42 10.70 -16.48
CA HIS A 480 -18.55 9.68 -17.07
C HIS A 480 -19.29 8.46 -17.63
N LEU A 481 -20.53 8.24 -17.26
CA LEU A 481 -21.30 7.07 -17.71
C LEU A 481 -21.53 7.07 -19.24
N LEU A 482 -21.93 8.19 -19.82
CA LEU A 482 -22.15 8.28 -21.26
C LEU A 482 -20.85 8.18 -22.05
N VAL A 483 -19.79 8.82 -21.57
CA VAL A 483 -18.45 8.75 -22.17
C VAL A 483 -17.92 7.32 -22.10
N PHE A 484 -18.14 6.63 -20.99
CA PHE A 484 -17.69 5.25 -20.81
C PHE A 484 -18.48 4.26 -21.70
N TRP A 485 -19.78 4.44 -21.89
CA TRP A 485 -20.56 3.65 -22.83
C TRP A 485 -20.11 3.84 -24.28
N ASP A 486 -19.84 5.09 -24.69
CA ASP A 486 -19.30 5.36 -26.01
C ASP A 486 -17.90 4.74 -26.17
N PHE A 487 -17.06 4.86 -25.16
CA PHE A 487 -15.75 4.19 -25.10
C PHE A 487 -15.89 2.67 -25.28
N LEU A 488 -16.74 1.98 -24.48
CA LEU A 488 -16.92 0.53 -24.56
C LEU A 488 -17.40 0.08 -25.96
N ARG A 489 -18.35 0.82 -26.54
CA ARG A 489 -18.83 0.53 -27.88
C ARG A 489 -17.73 0.68 -28.92
N ASN A 490 -16.96 1.75 -28.83
CA ASN A 490 -15.87 2.04 -29.77
C ASN A 490 -14.73 1.03 -29.63
N VAL A 491 -14.24 0.79 -28.41
CA VAL A 491 -13.16 -0.16 -28.19
C VAL A 491 -13.53 -1.58 -28.57
N GLY A 492 -14.76 -2.02 -28.29
CA GLY A 492 -15.26 -3.32 -28.74
C GLY A 492 -15.24 -3.48 -30.25
N SER A 493 -15.64 -2.44 -30.98
CA SER A 493 -15.56 -2.39 -32.44
C SER A 493 -14.11 -2.44 -32.95
N ILE A 494 -13.23 -1.63 -32.36
CA ILE A 494 -11.80 -1.60 -32.74
C ILE A 494 -11.15 -2.97 -32.52
N ILE A 495 -11.39 -3.63 -31.38
CA ILE A 495 -10.83 -4.96 -31.08
C ILE A 495 -11.26 -5.97 -32.11
N VAL A 496 -12.57 -6.10 -32.36
CA VAL A 496 -13.10 -7.11 -33.29
C VAL A 496 -12.60 -6.88 -34.73
N ASN A 497 -12.40 -5.63 -35.13
CA ASN A 497 -11.93 -5.30 -36.49
C ASN A 497 -10.41 -5.48 -36.66
N ASN A 498 -9.61 -5.35 -35.61
CA ASN A 498 -8.14 -5.32 -35.72
C ASN A 498 -7.44 -6.53 -35.10
N VAL A 499 -8.12 -7.35 -34.29
CA VAL A 499 -7.50 -8.54 -33.67
C VAL A 499 -8.08 -9.80 -34.28
N PRO A 500 -7.35 -10.44 -35.24
CA PRO A 500 -7.77 -11.72 -35.80
C PRO A 500 -7.89 -12.79 -34.70
N GLY A 501 -9.00 -13.49 -34.72
CA GLY A 501 -9.30 -14.54 -33.73
C GLY A 501 -10.27 -14.12 -32.64
N VAL A 502 -10.63 -12.85 -32.52
CA VAL A 502 -11.64 -12.32 -31.59
C VAL A 502 -12.87 -11.86 -32.37
N ASN A 503 -14.06 -12.31 -31.98
CA ASN A 503 -15.31 -11.88 -32.60
C ASN A 503 -16.35 -11.39 -31.60
N ARG A 504 -16.04 -11.36 -30.31
CA ARG A 504 -16.94 -10.89 -29.27
C ARG A 504 -16.18 -10.27 -28.11
N VAL A 505 -16.66 -9.12 -27.64
CA VAL A 505 -16.18 -8.41 -26.47
C VAL A 505 -17.31 -8.30 -25.46
N VAL A 506 -17.02 -8.58 -24.18
CA VAL A 506 -17.94 -8.42 -23.04
C VAL A 506 -17.27 -7.55 -21.98
N TYR A 507 -18.05 -6.97 -21.07
CA TYR A 507 -17.53 -6.18 -19.96
C TYR A 507 -17.94 -6.79 -18.62
N ASP A 508 -16.98 -6.97 -17.71
CA ASP A 508 -17.19 -7.52 -16.37
C ASP A 508 -17.54 -6.40 -15.39
N ILE A 509 -18.76 -6.47 -14.82
CA ILE A 509 -19.33 -5.50 -13.89
C ILE A 509 -19.29 -5.94 -12.42
N THR A 510 -18.59 -7.04 -12.11
CA THR A 510 -18.63 -7.63 -10.77
C THR A 510 -17.71 -6.87 -9.81
N SER A 511 -18.22 -6.54 -8.62
CA SER A 511 -17.45 -5.90 -7.53
C SER A 511 -16.57 -6.90 -6.76
N LYS A 512 -15.61 -6.38 -6.01
CA LYS A 512 -14.84 -7.14 -5.00
C LYS A 512 -15.16 -6.61 -3.61
N PRO A 513 -15.73 -7.42 -2.69
CA PRO A 513 -16.29 -8.76 -2.92
C PRO A 513 -17.56 -8.72 -3.78
N PRO A 514 -18.12 -9.83 -4.33
CA PRO A 514 -17.69 -11.21 -4.07
C PRO A 514 -16.56 -11.73 -4.97
N ALA A 515 -16.31 -11.10 -6.15
CA ALA A 515 -15.22 -11.53 -7.02
C ALA A 515 -13.86 -10.96 -6.56
N THR A 516 -12.78 -11.47 -7.15
CA THR A 516 -11.45 -10.85 -7.10
C THR A 516 -11.29 -9.81 -8.21
N ILE A 517 -10.25 -8.98 -8.17
CA ILE A 517 -9.97 -8.03 -9.27
C ILE A 517 -9.49 -8.80 -10.50
N GLU A 518 -8.41 -9.62 -10.36
CA GLU A 518 -8.00 -10.55 -11.41
C GLU A 518 -8.94 -11.75 -11.46
N TRP A 519 -9.03 -12.41 -12.61
CA TRP A 519 -9.93 -13.55 -12.81
C TRP A 519 -9.33 -14.90 -12.36
N GLU A 520 -7.99 -15.03 -12.44
CA GLU A 520 -7.24 -16.17 -11.94
C GLU A 520 -6.21 -15.77 -10.90
#